data_631ffb5c79a4a7350112612d92544127
#
_entry.id   631ffb5c79a4a7350112612d92544127
#
_cell.length_a   1.000
_cell.length_b   1.000
_cell.length_c   1.000
_cell.angle_alpha   90.00
_cell.angle_beta   90.00
_cell.angle_gamma   90.00
#
_symmetry.space_group_name_H-M   'P 1'
#
loop_
_entity.id
_entity.type
_entity.pdbx_description
1 polymer ?
#
loop_
_entity_poly.entity_id
_entity_poly.type
_entity_poly.pdbx_seq_one_letter_code
_entity_poly.pdbx_strand_id
1 'polypeptide(L)'
;MRKSPVTRVLLLLLATAIGLVGCAALPQTAVPAETEAVQTDTLEVEIMDFSHETEHVIYLAGGCFWGLEQLMQSIPGVLDAESGYANGTGEADANYSTVCAGDTGFRETVRVEYDPDQVSLDALLLAYFYVIDPTVQNRQGNDIGTQYQTGVYYTNDAAKETVERIAELEQSRNTKFYVEIGPLLNYYPAEEYHQNYLEKNPYGYCHIPWEEMELFSGLRIDPGDYQKPAAEVIRDKLTTEQYAVTQESGTEYPYQNEFWNHFAKGIYVDIVTGEPLFSSTDKYESSCGWPAFTKPIEEPSIVEIEDNSHGMQRVEVRSRAGNSHLGHVFENDPESPNGVRYCINSASLRFIPYDEMEAEGYGYLMDIFE
;
A
#
# COMPACT_ATOMS: atom_id res chain seq x y z
N MET A 1 14.02 -41.05 23.49
CA MET A 1 15.37 -41.67 23.52
C MET A 1 15.97 -41.61 22.13
N ARG A 2 16.93 -40.81 21.90
CA ARG A 2 18.31 -40.92 21.44
C ARG A 2 18.82 -39.55 21.01
N LYS A 3 19.94 -39.20 21.65
CA LYS A 3 20.71 -37.96 21.59
C LYS A 3 21.62 -37.91 20.36
N SER A 4 21.87 -36.67 19.92
CA SER A 4 23.09 -36.02 19.32
C SER A 4 24.21 -36.88 18.73
N PRO A 5 25.12 -36.28 17.89
CA PRO A 5 26.06 -35.29 18.44
C PRO A 5 26.43 -34.09 17.53
N VAL A 6 26.88 -33.07 18.26
CA VAL A 6 27.66 -31.90 17.82
C VAL A 6 29.06 -32.30 17.35
N THR A 7 29.55 -31.68 16.27
CA THR A 7 30.99 -31.68 15.95
C THR A 7 31.49 -30.28 15.70
N ARG A 8 32.31 -29.81 16.67
CA ARG A 8 33.16 -28.61 16.56
C ARG A 8 34.39 -28.98 15.73
N VAL A 9 34.84 -28.12 14.82
CA VAL A 9 36.21 -28.14 14.30
C VAL A 9 36.85 -26.75 14.47
N LEU A 10 38.06 -26.85 14.96
CA LEU A 10 38.91 -25.86 15.59
C LEU A 10 39.69 -25.03 14.53
N LEU A 11 39.96 -23.77 14.87
CA LEU A 11 40.89 -22.85 14.20
C LEU A 11 42.31 -23.44 14.15
N LEU A 12 43.01 -23.17 13.06
CA LEU A 12 44.47 -23.07 13.08
C LEU A 12 44.93 -21.80 12.34
N LEU A 13 45.50 -20.90 13.12
CA LEU A 13 46.32 -19.79 12.70
C LEU A 13 47.72 -20.29 12.39
N LEU A 14 48.29 -19.94 11.26
CA LEU A 14 49.75 -19.96 11.05
C LEU A 14 50.18 -18.65 10.40
N ALA A 15 50.92 -17.86 11.18
CA ALA A 15 51.70 -16.73 10.72
C ALA A 15 53.12 -17.20 10.43
N THR A 16 53.68 -16.83 9.30
CA THR A 16 55.14 -16.74 9.14
C THR A 16 55.54 -15.57 8.25
N ALA A 17 56.63 -14.94 8.68
CA ALA A 17 57.11 -13.65 8.30
C ALA A 17 58.25 -13.70 7.25
N ILE A 18 58.36 -12.56 6.57
CA ILE A 18 59.63 -11.90 6.11
C ILE A 18 60.47 -12.55 5.02
N GLY A 19 60.61 -11.83 3.93
CA GLY A 19 61.64 -12.00 2.94
C GLY A 19 61.73 -10.77 2.04
N LEU A 20 62.50 -9.75 2.47
CA LEU A 20 62.98 -8.65 1.64
C LEU A 20 64.06 -9.13 0.69
N VAL A 21 63.87 -9.00 -0.62
CA VAL A 21 64.92 -8.94 -1.60
C VAL A 21 64.56 -7.86 -2.61
N GLY A 22 65.36 -6.79 -2.62
CA GLY A 22 65.27 -5.77 -3.66
C GLY A 22 65.99 -6.26 -4.92
N CYS A 23 65.53 -5.80 -6.10
CA CYS A 23 66.39 -5.21 -7.14
C CYS A 23 65.63 -4.97 -8.45
N ALA A 24 66.00 -3.82 -9.04
CA ALA A 24 65.99 -3.48 -10.45
C ALA A 24 64.65 -3.16 -11.11
N ALA A 25 64.45 -1.88 -11.26
CA ALA A 25 63.49 -1.26 -12.18
C ALA A 25 63.87 -1.53 -13.64
N LEU A 26 62.93 -2.11 -14.40
CA LEU A 26 62.89 -2.04 -15.86
C LEU A 26 61.81 -1.03 -16.28
N PRO A 27 61.99 -0.27 -17.36
CA PRO A 27 61.04 0.75 -17.77
C PRO A 27 59.79 0.07 -18.29
N GLN A 28 58.69 0.32 -17.59
CA GLN A 28 57.37 -0.03 -18.09
C GLN A 28 56.97 0.99 -19.18
N THR A 29 56.85 0.50 -20.39
CA THR A 29 56.10 1.19 -21.45
C THR A 29 54.63 1.28 -21.02
N ALA A 30 54.17 2.53 -20.81
CA ALA A 30 52.77 2.80 -20.55
C ALA A 30 51.94 2.41 -21.77
N VAL A 31 51.13 1.35 -21.62
CA VAL A 31 49.99 1.05 -22.49
C VAL A 31 48.90 2.04 -22.09
N PRO A 32 48.32 2.82 -23.02
CA PRO A 32 47.16 3.64 -22.69
C PRO A 32 46.04 2.74 -22.25
N ALA A 33 45.53 2.91 -21.06
CA ALA A 33 44.25 2.33 -20.69
C ALA A 33 43.17 3.00 -21.54
N GLU A 34 42.70 2.32 -22.57
CA GLU A 34 41.42 2.65 -23.18
C GLU A 34 40.37 2.46 -22.10
N THR A 35 39.90 3.58 -21.56
CA THR A 35 38.67 3.62 -20.76
C THR A 35 37.53 3.36 -21.76
N GLU A 36 37.09 2.12 -21.89
CA GLU A 36 35.79 1.85 -22.51
C GLU A 36 34.76 2.65 -21.68
N ALA A 37 34.27 3.73 -22.28
CA ALA A 37 33.08 4.40 -21.80
C ALA A 37 31.96 3.36 -21.87
N VAL A 38 31.48 2.94 -20.71
CA VAL A 38 30.21 2.22 -20.62
C VAL A 38 29.17 3.19 -21.15
N GLN A 39 28.77 3.00 -22.41
CA GLN A 39 27.57 3.60 -22.96
C GLN A 39 26.43 3.01 -22.16
N THR A 40 25.91 3.77 -21.22
CA THR A 40 24.56 3.56 -20.72
C THR A 40 23.65 3.93 -21.88
N ASP A 41 23.13 2.95 -22.60
CA ASP A 41 22.00 3.14 -23.51
C ASP A 41 20.84 3.67 -22.66
N THR A 42 20.70 4.98 -22.63
CA THR A 42 19.48 5.63 -22.15
C THR A 42 18.46 5.42 -23.24
N LEU A 43 17.41 4.62 -22.99
CA LEU A 43 16.27 4.48 -23.86
C LEU A 43 15.72 5.88 -24.16
N GLU A 44 15.61 6.24 -25.45
CA GLU A 44 14.93 7.45 -25.85
C GLU A 44 13.42 7.20 -25.72
N VAL A 45 12.77 7.92 -24.80
CA VAL A 45 11.32 7.84 -24.56
C VAL A 45 10.61 8.89 -25.39
N GLU A 46 9.62 8.50 -26.15
CA GLU A 46 8.72 9.42 -26.85
C GLU A 46 7.80 10.12 -25.82
N ILE A 47 7.74 11.46 -25.87
CA ILE A 47 6.91 12.25 -24.94
C ILE A 47 5.66 12.71 -25.66
N MET A 48 4.49 12.33 -25.12
CA MET A 48 3.17 12.71 -25.61
C MET A 48 2.64 13.95 -24.87
N ASP A 49 1.70 14.67 -25.51
CA ASP A 49 0.97 15.78 -24.91
C ASP A 49 -0.38 15.29 -24.38
N PHE A 50 -0.53 15.32 -23.06
CA PHE A 50 -1.75 14.95 -22.33
C PHE A 50 -2.59 16.14 -21.88
N SER A 51 -2.31 17.36 -22.36
CA SER A 51 -3.06 18.58 -21.97
C SER A 51 -4.56 18.55 -22.34
N HIS A 52 -4.98 17.61 -23.15
CA HIS A 52 -6.38 17.37 -23.56
C HIS A 52 -7.08 16.30 -22.70
N GLU A 53 -6.35 15.56 -21.87
CA GLU A 53 -6.95 14.63 -20.92
C GLU A 53 -7.79 15.38 -19.88
N THR A 54 -8.82 14.73 -19.37
CA THR A 54 -9.59 15.27 -18.23
C THR A 54 -8.75 15.25 -16.96
N GLU A 55 -9.08 16.10 -15.99
CA GLU A 55 -8.37 16.14 -14.70
C GLU A 55 -8.57 14.83 -13.89
N HIS A 56 -9.54 13.99 -14.26
CA HIS A 56 -9.98 12.81 -13.54
C HIS A 56 -9.52 11.51 -14.23
N VAL A 57 -8.28 11.50 -14.66
CA VAL A 57 -7.61 10.32 -15.23
C VAL A 57 -6.33 10.04 -14.46
N ILE A 58 -6.12 8.77 -14.12
CA ILE A 58 -4.90 8.26 -13.50
C ILE A 58 -4.41 7.01 -14.24
N TYR A 59 -3.11 6.78 -14.24
CA TYR A 59 -2.48 5.64 -14.90
C TYR A 59 -1.77 4.77 -13.86
N LEU A 60 -2.17 3.51 -13.76
CA LEU A 60 -1.77 2.58 -12.72
C LEU A 60 -1.08 1.36 -13.31
N ALA A 61 0.20 1.15 -12.99
CA ALA A 61 0.94 -0.05 -13.33
C ALA A 61 1.05 -0.94 -12.07
N GLY A 62 0.47 -2.13 -12.09
CA GLY A 62 0.32 -2.99 -10.91
C GLY A 62 0.57 -4.47 -11.18
N GLY A 63 1.58 -4.82 -11.97
CA GLY A 63 1.79 -6.18 -12.46
C GLY A 63 0.98 -6.44 -13.73
N CYS A 64 0.42 -7.65 -13.90
CA CYS A 64 -0.43 -7.95 -15.04
C CYS A 64 -1.68 -7.05 -15.05
N PHE A 65 -1.89 -6.29 -16.11
CA PHE A 65 -2.97 -5.31 -16.23
C PHE A 65 -4.39 -5.90 -16.22
N TRP A 66 -4.59 -7.19 -16.53
CA TRP A 66 -5.92 -7.80 -16.54
C TRP A 66 -6.62 -7.75 -15.17
N GLY A 67 -5.87 -8.07 -14.09
CA GLY A 67 -6.40 -8.01 -12.73
C GLY A 67 -6.68 -6.59 -12.28
N LEU A 68 -5.78 -5.67 -12.60
CA LEU A 68 -5.93 -4.27 -12.22
C LEU A 68 -7.05 -3.58 -13.00
N GLU A 69 -7.22 -3.87 -14.30
CA GLU A 69 -8.35 -3.40 -15.11
C GLU A 69 -9.68 -3.86 -14.48
N GLN A 70 -9.81 -5.15 -14.17
CA GLN A 70 -11.02 -5.71 -13.54
C GLN A 70 -11.29 -5.10 -12.16
N LEU A 71 -10.27 -4.90 -11.35
CA LEU A 71 -10.40 -4.24 -10.04
C LEU A 71 -10.97 -2.82 -10.23
N MET A 72 -10.32 -2.01 -11.07
CA MET A 72 -10.74 -0.62 -11.27
C MET A 72 -12.15 -0.52 -11.83
N GLN A 73 -12.51 -1.37 -12.80
CA GLN A 73 -13.89 -1.44 -13.34
C GLN A 73 -14.93 -1.83 -12.29
N SER A 74 -14.54 -2.55 -11.24
CA SER A 74 -15.47 -2.96 -10.18
C SER A 74 -15.80 -1.85 -9.18
N ILE A 75 -15.00 -0.78 -9.12
CA ILE A 75 -15.16 0.32 -8.16
C ILE A 75 -16.28 1.26 -8.64
N PRO A 76 -17.34 1.49 -7.84
CA PRO A 76 -18.37 2.47 -8.17
C PRO A 76 -17.76 3.87 -8.36
N GLY A 77 -18.13 4.56 -9.45
CA GLY A 77 -17.58 5.86 -9.81
C GLY A 77 -16.44 5.80 -10.84
N VAL A 78 -15.86 4.63 -11.11
CA VAL A 78 -14.98 4.45 -12.28
C VAL A 78 -15.85 4.43 -13.55
N LEU A 79 -15.51 5.31 -14.49
CA LEU A 79 -16.23 5.47 -15.75
C LEU A 79 -15.68 4.57 -16.86
N ASP A 80 -14.35 4.42 -16.87
CA ASP A 80 -13.64 3.59 -17.83
C ASP A 80 -12.29 3.12 -17.26
N ALA A 81 -11.88 1.89 -17.62
CA ALA A 81 -10.55 1.38 -17.33
C ALA A 81 -10.04 0.60 -18.55
N GLU A 82 -8.91 1.04 -19.10
CA GLU A 82 -8.33 0.54 -20.34
C GLU A 82 -6.91 0.02 -20.10
N SER A 83 -6.65 -1.23 -20.50
CA SER A 83 -5.31 -1.82 -20.45
C SER A 83 -4.40 -1.25 -21.53
N GLY A 84 -3.13 -0.94 -21.21
CA GLY A 84 -2.17 -0.36 -22.14
C GLY A 84 -0.72 -0.48 -21.67
N TYR A 85 0.15 0.24 -22.36
CA TYR A 85 1.59 0.28 -22.12
C TYR A 85 2.03 1.72 -21.90
N ALA A 86 2.68 2.01 -20.77
CA ALA A 86 3.11 3.35 -20.37
C ALA A 86 4.63 3.48 -20.24
N ASN A 87 5.11 4.70 -20.44
CA ASN A 87 6.47 5.18 -20.14
C ASN A 87 7.60 4.39 -20.82
N GLY A 88 7.35 3.85 -22.02
CA GLY A 88 8.35 3.14 -22.83
C GLY A 88 8.90 3.93 -24.02
N THR A 89 9.61 3.24 -24.90
CA THR A 89 10.34 3.80 -26.03
C THR A 89 9.46 4.60 -26.99
N GLY A 90 8.32 4.05 -27.44
CA GLY A 90 7.41 4.72 -28.36
C GLY A 90 6.47 3.76 -29.09
N GLU A 91 5.59 4.31 -29.96
CA GLU A 91 4.47 3.59 -30.59
C GLU A 91 4.88 2.30 -31.31
N ALA A 92 6.03 2.28 -31.98
CA ALA A 92 6.49 1.11 -32.73
C ALA A 92 6.74 -0.14 -31.86
N ASP A 93 7.08 0.06 -30.58
CA ASP A 93 7.39 -0.99 -29.62
C ASP A 93 6.22 -1.29 -28.65
N ALA A 94 5.16 -0.50 -28.71
CA ALA A 94 3.97 -0.61 -27.86
C ALA A 94 3.05 -1.76 -28.33
N ASN A 95 3.53 -2.98 -28.25
CA ASN A 95 2.77 -4.19 -28.52
C ASN A 95 3.21 -5.32 -27.57
N TYR A 96 2.32 -6.24 -27.27
CA TYR A 96 2.54 -7.29 -26.28
C TYR A 96 3.83 -8.09 -26.50
N SER A 97 4.11 -8.48 -27.74
CA SER A 97 5.29 -9.28 -28.06
C SER A 97 6.60 -8.57 -27.73
N THR A 98 6.68 -7.27 -28.06
CA THR A 98 7.88 -6.46 -27.85
C THR A 98 8.03 -6.08 -26.36
N VAL A 99 6.92 -5.71 -25.72
CA VAL A 99 6.90 -5.36 -24.27
C VAL A 99 7.33 -6.56 -23.42
N CYS A 100 6.85 -7.77 -23.74
CA CYS A 100 7.24 -8.99 -23.03
C CYS A 100 8.72 -9.39 -23.22
N ALA A 101 9.41 -8.84 -24.23
CA ALA A 101 10.85 -9.03 -24.39
C ALA A 101 11.65 -8.28 -23.29
N GLY A 102 11.07 -7.22 -22.69
CA GLY A 102 11.58 -6.59 -21.47
C GLY A 102 12.62 -5.49 -21.67
N ASP A 103 12.85 -5.04 -22.91
CA ASP A 103 13.86 -4.04 -23.28
C ASP A 103 13.28 -2.71 -23.78
N THR A 104 11.96 -2.56 -23.79
CA THR A 104 11.25 -1.35 -24.27
C THR A 104 11.05 -0.28 -23.21
N GLY A 105 11.24 -0.61 -21.95
CA GLY A 105 10.92 0.27 -20.83
C GLY A 105 9.43 0.40 -20.50
N PHE A 106 8.53 -0.17 -21.31
CA PHE A 106 7.09 -0.12 -21.04
C PHE A 106 6.68 -0.88 -19.77
N ARG A 107 5.66 -0.33 -19.11
CA ARG A 107 4.92 -0.98 -18.00
C ARG A 107 3.53 -1.35 -18.49
N GLU A 108 3.06 -2.56 -18.15
CA GLU A 108 1.64 -2.90 -18.27
C GLU A 108 0.86 -1.97 -17.32
N THR A 109 -0.02 -1.16 -17.88
CA THR A 109 -0.63 -0.04 -17.18
C THR A 109 -2.12 0.02 -17.51
N VAL A 110 -2.94 0.37 -16.55
CA VAL A 110 -4.37 0.63 -16.72
C VAL A 110 -4.59 2.15 -16.66
N ARG A 111 -5.18 2.72 -17.73
CA ARG A 111 -5.73 4.06 -17.72
C ARG A 111 -7.09 4.01 -17.03
N VAL A 112 -7.30 4.80 -15.99
CA VAL A 112 -8.54 4.83 -15.21
C VAL A 112 -9.14 6.22 -15.29
N GLU A 113 -10.36 6.32 -15.81
CA GLU A 113 -11.17 7.53 -15.82
C GLU A 113 -12.29 7.39 -14.76
N TYR A 114 -12.48 8.41 -13.92
CA TYR A 114 -13.40 8.33 -12.80
C TYR A 114 -14.24 9.60 -12.63
N ASP A 115 -15.39 9.45 -11.98
CA ASP A 115 -16.27 10.55 -11.57
C ASP A 115 -15.90 10.98 -10.14
N PRO A 116 -15.29 12.17 -9.95
CA PRO A 116 -14.85 12.64 -8.64
C PRO A 116 -16.00 12.92 -7.66
N ASP A 117 -17.23 13.05 -8.14
CA ASP A 117 -18.42 13.18 -7.31
C ASP A 117 -18.88 11.82 -6.71
N GLN A 118 -18.33 10.71 -7.19
CA GLN A 118 -18.68 9.35 -6.74
C GLN A 118 -17.51 8.61 -6.08
N VAL A 119 -16.30 8.82 -6.53
CA VAL A 119 -15.08 8.19 -5.99
C VAL A 119 -13.91 9.14 -6.05
N SER A 120 -13.16 9.27 -4.96
CA SER A 120 -11.96 10.09 -4.92
C SER A 120 -10.75 9.37 -5.54
N LEU A 121 -9.73 10.15 -5.96
CA LEU A 121 -8.43 9.56 -6.33
C LEU A 121 -7.78 8.83 -5.15
N ASP A 122 -8.01 9.28 -3.93
CA ASP A 122 -7.56 8.60 -2.71
C ASP A 122 -8.10 7.17 -2.62
N ALA A 123 -9.38 6.96 -2.92
CA ALA A 123 -10.01 5.64 -2.91
C ALA A 123 -9.44 4.72 -3.99
N LEU A 124 -9.20 5.24 -5.20
CA LEU A 124 -8.57 4.47 -6.28
C LEU A 124 -7.13 4.06 -5.93
N LEU A 125 -6.37 4.99 -5.33
CA LEU A 125 -5.02 4.70 -4.87
C LEU A 125 -5.01 3.74 -3.67
N LEU A 126 -6.00 3.82 -2.76
CA LEU A 126 -6.19 2.84 -1.70
C LEU A 126 -6.35 1.44 -2.27
N ALA A 127 -7.27 1.26 -3.25
CA ALA A 127 -7.49 -0.03 -3.90
C ALA A 127 -6.21 -0.54 -4.60
N TYR A 128 -5.51 0.34 -5.30
CA TYR A 128 -4.24 0.01 -5.96
C TYR A 128 -3.17 -0.45 -4.96
N PHE A 129 -2.88 0.32 -3.91
CA PHE A 129 -1.86 -0.03 -2.91
C PHE A 129 -2.25 -1.21 -2.02
N TYR A 130 -3.54 -1.54 -1.94
CA TYR A 130 -4.01 -2.71 -1.20
C TYR A 130 -3.65 -4.03 -1.92
N VAL A 131 -3.73 -4.04 -3.25
CA VAL A 131 -3.56 -5.27 -4.05
C VAL A 131 -2.15 -5.49 -4.57
N ILE A 132 -1.26 -4.49 -4.50
CA ILE A 132 0.14 -4.63 -4.94
C ILE A 132 1.07 -4.88 -3.75
N ASP A 133 2.23 -5.51 -4.04
CA ASP A 133 3.37 -5.51 -3.13
C ASP A 133 4.35 -4.39 -3.53
N PRO A 134 4.39 -3.26 -2.78
CA PRO A 134 5.26 -2.13 -3.10
C PRO A 134 6.75 -2.41 -2.83
N THR A 135 7.07 -3.53 -2.19
CA THR A 135 8.43 -3.88 -1.72
C THR A 135 9.24 -4.71 -2.71
N VAL A 136 8.63 -5.10 -3.84
CA VAL A 136 9.27 -5.91 -4.88
C VAL A 136 9.51 -5.09 -6.16
N GLN A 137 10.59 -5.40 -6.88
CA GLN A 137 10.96 -4.72 -8.11
C GLN A 137 10.75 -5.64 -9.31
N ASN A 138 10.19 -5.09 -10.41
CA ASN A 138 9.95 -5.79 -11.67
C ASN A 138 9.16 -7.11 -11.48
N ARG A 139 8.20 -7.10 -10.57
CA ARG A 139 7.44 -8.30 -10.22
C ARG A 139 6.15 -7.96 -9.49
N GLN A 140 5.08 -8.76 -9.74
CA GLN A 140 3.93 -8.90 -8.84
C GLN A 140 3.47 -10.36 -8.83
N GLY A 141 3.37 -10.94 -7.64
CA GLY A 141 3.02 -12.36 -7.51
C GLY A 141 3.97 -13.27 -8.30
N ASN A 142 3.44 -14.01 -9.27
CA ASN A 142 4.19 -14.89 -10.16
C ASN A 142 4.66 -14.22 -11.45
N ASP A 143 4.20 -13.00 -11.74
CA ASP A 143 4.55 -12.24 -12.94
C ASP A 143 5.89 -11.55 -12.72
N ILE A 144 6.90 -11.96 -13.48
CA ILE A 144 8.30 -11.49 -13.38
C ILE A 144 8.72 -10.89 -14.71
N GLY A 145 9.14 -9.63 -14.69
CA GLY A 145 9.61 -8.89 -15.87
C GLY A 145 9.51 -7.38 -15.63
N THR A 146 10.26 -6.60 -16.41
CA THR A 146 10.27 -5.13 -16.31
C THR A 146 8.90 -4.52 -16.59
N GLN A 147 8.08 -5.16 -17.44
CA GLN A 147 6.71 -4.74 -17.74
C GLN A 147 5.76 -4.82 -16.54
N TYR A 148 6.08 -5.65 -15.54
CA TYR A 148 5.30 -5.82 -14.31
C TYR A 148 5.78 -4.93 -13.16
N GLN A 149 6.66 -3.95 -13.45
CA GLN A 149 7.04 -2.95 -12.46
C GLN A 149 5.82 -2.10 -12.07
N THR A 150 5.64 -1.89 -10.78
CA THR A 150 4.56 -1.07 -10.22
C THR A 150 4.84 0.41 -10.41
N GLY A 151 3.78 1.19 -10.68
CA GLY A 151 3.91 2.63 -10.86
C GLY A 151 2.56 3.36 -10.84
N VAL A 152 2.60 4.63 -10.47
CA VAL A 152 1.47 5.57 -10.55
C VAL A 152 1.91 6.78 -11.35
N TYR A 153 1.23 7.05 -12.46
CA TYR A 153 1.60 8.12 -13.37
C TYR A 153 0.46 9.11 -13.52
N TYR A 154 0.78 10.40 -13.39
CA TYR A 154 -0.17 11.51 -13.43
C TYR A 154 0.07 12.42 -14.64
N THR A 155 -0.99 13.14 -15.07
CA THR A 155 -0.95 14.08 -16.20
C THR A 155 -1.15 15.53 -15.81
N ASN A 156 -1.52 15.80 -14.52
CA ASN A 156 -1.82 17.14 -14.04
C ASN A 156 -1.38 17.35 -12.58
N ASP A 157 -1.30 18.62 -12.13
CA ASP A 157 -0.79 18.99 -10.81
C ASP A 157 -1.71 18.56 -9.65
N ALA A 158 -3.04 18.51 -9.86
CA ALA A 158 -3.98 18.09 -8.82
C ALA A 158 -3.81 16.59 -8.51
N ALA A 159 -3.75 15.75 -9.53
CA ALA A 159 -3.46 14.32 -9.38
C ALA A 159 -2.07 14.11 -8.77
N LYS A 160 -1.05 14.89 -9.18
CA LYS A 160 0.29 14.83 -8.63
C LYS A 160 0.30 15.01 -7.12
N GLU A 161 -0.37 16.05 -6.59
CA GLU A 161 -0.41 16.33 -5.16
C GLU A 161 -0.97 15.14 -4.36
N THR A 162 -2.09 14.56 -4.83
CA THR A 162 -2.70 13.39 -4.20
C THR A 162 -1.81 12.15 -4.29
N VAL A 163 -1.24 11.87 -5.47
CA VAL A 163 -0.36 10.71 -5.69
C VAL A 163 0.89 10.79 -4.82
N GLU A 164 1.58 11.94 -4.78
CA GLU A 164 2.78 12.11 -3.97
C GLU A 164 2.47 11.96 -2.47
N ARG A 165 1.36 12.54 -2.00
CA ARG A 165 0.91 12.41 -0.59
C ARG A 165 0.62 10.95 -0.20
N ILE A 166 -0.12 10.21 -1.02
CA ILE A 166 -0.44 8.80 -0.73
C ILE A 166 0.81 7.92 -0.86
N ALA A 167 1.66 8.16 -1.86
CA ALA A 167 2.92 7.43 -2.02
C ALA A 167 3.88 7.64 -0.84
N GLU A 168 3.98 8.87 -0.30
CA GLU A 168 4.76 9.17 0.89
C GLU A 168 4.22 8.42 2.12
N LEU A 169 2.89 8.37 2.26
CA LEU A 169 2.22 7.62 3.32
C LEU A 169 2.54 6.12 3.22
N GLU A 170 2.38 5.51 2.05
CA GLU A 170 2.66 4.09 1.83
C GLU A 170 4.16 3.77 1.99
N GLN A 171 5.04 4.65 1.52
CA GLN A 171 6.47 4.52 1.74
C GLN A 171 6.84 4.53 3.22
N SER A 172 6.16 5.34 4.05
CA SER A 172 6.40 5.39 5.49
C SER A 172 6.07 4.09 6.23
N ARG A 173 5.24 3.24 5.64
CA ARG A 173 4.80 1.93 6.17
C ARG A 173 5.73 0.78 5.78
N ASN A 174 6.56 0.98 4.78
CA ASN A 174 7.35 -0.07 4.17
C ASN A 174 8.85 0.19 4.31
N THR A 175 9.63 -0.85 4.63
CA THR A 175 11.11 -0.76 4.69
C THR A 175 11.77 -0.60 3.33
N LYS A 176 11.06 -0.98 2.26
CA LYS A 176 11.43 -0.83 0.85
C LYS A 176 10.23 -0.33 0.09
N PHE A 177 10.46 0.49 -0.92
CA PHE A 177 9.40 1.01 -1.76
C PHE A 177 9.94 1.16 -3.18
N TYR A 178 9.41 0.37 -4.12
CA TYR A 178 9.86 0.32 -5.50
C TYR A 178 8.81 0.83 -6.49
N VAL A 179 7.67 1.35 -6.02
CA VAL A 179 6.64 1.91 -6.90
C VAL A 179 7.18 3.17 -7.58
N GLU A 180 7.11 3.20 -8.90
CA GLU A 180 7.47 4.37 -9.69
C GLU A 180 6.39 5.45 -9.52
N ILE A 181 6.78 6.66 -9.12
CA ILE A 181 5.88 7.80 -8.97
C ILE A 181 6.37 8.92 -9.89
N GLY A 182 5.55 9.35 -10.83
CA GLY A 182 5.98 10.38 -11.76
C GLY A 182 4.95 10.81 -12.80
N PRO A 183 5.33 11.75 -13.69
CA PRO A 183 4.49 12.12 -14.80
C PRO A 183 4.35 10.97 -15.80
N LEU A 184 3.18 10.89 -16.44
CA LEU A 184 3.02 10.06 -17.63
C LEU A 184 3.81 10.69 -18.79
N LEU A 185 4.65 9.89 -19.45
CA LEU A 185 5.43 10.33 -20.61
C LEU A 185 4.75 9.94 -21.93
N ASN A 186 4.26 8.72 -22.00
CA ASN A 186 3.46 8.21 -23.11
C ASN A 186 2.55 7.08 -22.64
N TYR A 187 1.48 6.82 -23.40
CA TYR A 187 0.58 5.70 -23.20
C TYR A 187 0.00 5.25 -24.54
N TYR A 188 -0.04 3.95 -24.73
CA TYR A 188 -0.61 3.31 -25.91
C TYR A 188 -1.57 2.20 -25.45
N PRO A 189 -2.84 2.21 -25.89
CA PRO A 189 -3.77 1.13 -25.61
C PRO A 189 -3.21 -0.22 -26.05
N ALA A 190 -3.39 -1.24 -25.20
CA ALA A 190 -3.06 -2.61 -25.56
C ALA A 190 -4.05 -3.15 -26.60
N GLU A 191 -3.68 -4.26 -27.22
CA GLU A 191 -4.48 -4.91 -28.24
C GLU A 191 -5.87 -5.32 -27.71
N GLU A 192 -6.90 -5.25 -28.56
CA GLU A 192 -8.31 -5.49 -28.22
C GLU A 192 -8.56 -6.81 -27.45
N TYR A 193 -7.72 -7.83 -27.68
CA TYR A 193 -7.87 -9.11 -26.95
C TYR A 193 -7.43 -9.04 -25.49
N HIS A 194 -6.74 -7.99 -25.07
CA HIS A 194 -6.40 -7.72 -23.67
C HIS A 194 -7.48 -6.94 -22.93
N GLN A 195 -8.26 -6.12 -23.63
CA GLN A 195 -9.31 -5.31 -23.03
C GLN A 195 -10.42 -6.18 -22.45
N ASN A 196 -10.85 -5.91 -21.21
CA ASN A 196 -11.88 -6.66 -20.48
C ASN A 196 -11.59 -8.18 -20.47
N TYR A 197 -10.31 -8.53 -20.29
CA TYR A 197 -9.88 -9.93 -20.45
C TYR A 197 -10.56 -10.87 -19.45
N LEU A 198 -10.65 -10.49 -18.17
CA LEU A 198 -11.26 -11.33 -17.14
C LEU A 198 -12.79 -11.41 -17.25
N GLU A 199 -13.46 -10.37 -17.76
CA GLU A 199 -14.88 -10.44 -18.11
C GLU A 199 -15.12 -11.46 -19.22
N LYS A 200 -14.31 -11.44 -20.29
CA LYS A 200 -14.36 -12.39 -21.40
C LYS A 200 -13.91 -13.80 -21.00
N ASN A 201 -13.03 -13.91 -19.98
CA ASN A 201 -12.40 -15.15 -19.49
C ASN A 201 -12.48 -15.27 -17.96
N PRO A 202 -13.64 -15.57 -17.36
CA PRO A 202 -13.83 -15.57 -15.89
C PRO A 202 -12.95 -16.55 -15.11
N TYR A 203 -12.30 -17.50 -15.80
CA TYR A 203 -11.32 -18.44 -15.22
C TYR A 203 -9.89 -18.14 -15.69
N GLY A 204 -9.67 -16.96 -16.27
CA GLY A 204 -8.36 -16.50 -16.69
C GLY A 204 -7.41 -16.32 -15.50
N TYR A 205 -6.12 -16.26 -15.79
CA TYR A 205 -5.11 -15.97 -14.77
C TYR A 205 -5.30 -14.56 -14.22
N CYS A 206 -5.31 -14.43 -12.90
CA CYS A 206 -5.28 -13.17 -12.19
C CYS A 206 -4.35 -13.30 -10.98
N HIS A 207 -3.50 -12.31 -10.74
CA HIS A 207 -2.64 -12.27 -9.56
C HIS A 207 -3.33 -11.59 -8.36
N ILE A 208 -4.45 -10.87 -8.60
CA ILE A 208 -5.27 -10.25 -7.57
C ILE A 208 -6.39 -11.23 -7.18
N PRO A 209 -6.53 -11.61 -5.91
CA PRO A 209 -7.63 -12.45 -5.44
C PRO A 209 -9.00 -11.79 -5.67
N TRP A 210 -10.00 -12.59 -6.04
CA TRP A 210 -11.37 -12.10 -6.25
C TRP A 210 -11.98 -11.49 -4.99
N GLU A 211 -11.64 -12.06 -3.83
CA GLU A 211 -12.06 -11.58 -2.52
C GLU A 211 -11.59 -10.14 -2.27
N GLU A 212 -10.39 -9.78 -2.72
CA GLU A 212 -9.88 -8.42 -2.62
C GLU A 212 -10.62 -7.46 -3.57
N MET A 213 -10.99 -7.91 -4.78
CA MET A 213 -11.80 -7.09 -5.69
C MET A 213 -13.20 -6.82 -5.13
N GLU A 214 -13.81 -7.82 -4.45
CA GLU A 214 -15.13 -7.67 -3.83
C GLU A 214 -15.12 -6.61 -2.72
N LEU A 215 -14.03 -6.45 -1.97
CA LEU A 215 -13.91 -5.41 -0.94
C LEU A 215 -14.13 -4.00 -1.52
N PHE A 216 -13.56 -3.73 -2.69
CA PHE A 216 -13.62 -2.40 -3.31
C PHE A 216 -14.89 -2.17 -4.13
N SER A 217 -15.56 -3.21 -4.61
CA SER A 217 -16.86 -3.07 -5.28
C SER A 217 -17.97 -2.60 -4.33
N GLY A 218 -17.79 -2.81 -3.03
CA GLY A 218 -18.70 -2.39 -1.97
C GLY A 218 -18.17 -1.28 -1.08
N LEU A 219 -17.07 -0.62 -1.44
CA LEU A 219 -16.43 0.41 -0.64
C LEU A 219 -17.39 1.57 -0.38
N ARG A 220 -17.58 1.92 0.90
CA ARG A 220 -18.49 2.98 1.37
C ARG A 220 -17.74 4.11 2.07
N ILE A 221 -16.57 3.78 2.65
CA ILE A 221 -15.72 4.75 3.36
C ILE A 221 -14.67 5.24 2.36
N ASP A 222 -14.90 6.43 1.79
CA ASP A 222 -13.93 7.05 0.88
C ASP A 222 -12.84 7.76 1.70
N PRO A 223 -11.56 7.36 1.61
CA PRO A 223 -10.46 7.96 2.37
C PRO A 223 -10.20 9.42 1.99
N GLY A 224 -10.68 9.90 0.83
CA GLY A 224 -10.61 11.29 0.42
C GLY A 224 -11.35 12.23 1.35
N ASP A 225 -12.42 11.75 2.01
CA ASP A 225 -13.21 12.49 2.99
C ASP A 225 -12.48 12.63 4.36
N TYR A 226 -11.44 11.83 4.60
CA TYR A 226 -10.79 11.68 5.92
C TYR A 226 -9.28 11.97 5.88
N GLN A 227 -8.87 12.94 5.07
CA GLN A 227 -7.46 13.28 4.91
C GLN A 227 -6.79 13.67 6.23
N LYS A 228 -5.54 13.21 6.43
CA LYS A 228 -4.73 13.51 7.60
C LYS A 228 -4.46 15.03 7.69
N PRO A 229 -4.82 15.70 8.80
CA PRO A 229 -4.47 17.10 9.00
C PRO A 229 -2.96 17.33 9.13
N ALA A 230 -2.50 18.57 8.91
CA ALA A 230 -1.12 18.96 9.16
C ALA A 230 -0.70 18.69 10.61
N ALA A 231 0.58 18.37 10.81
CA ALA A 231 1.11 17.95 12.13
C ALA A 231 0.87 18.96 13.25
N GLU A 232 0.89 20.27 12.95
CA GLU A 232 0.59 21.33 13.91
C GLU A 232 -0.87 21.25 14.36
N VAL A 233 -1.80 21.03 13.43
CA VAL A 233 -3.23 20.90 13.73
C VAL A 233 -3.51 19.68 14.61
N ILE A 234 -2.85 18.55 14.31
CA ILE A 234 -2.96 17.32 15.12
C ILE A 234 -2.46 17.59 16.54
N ARG A 235 -1.29 18.25 16.68
CA ARG A 235 -0.69 18.58 17.99
C ARG A 235 -1.57 19.50 18.82
N ASP A 236 -2.23 20.47 18.20
CA ASP A 236 -3.09 21.44 18.87
C ASP A 236 -4.44 20.85 19.29
N LYS A 237 -4.96 19.88 18.54
CA LYS A 237 -6.26 19.24 18.80
C LYS A 237 -6.21 18.12 19.82
N LEU A 238 -5.14 17.35 19.86
CA LEU A 238 -5.05 16.16 20.68
C LEU A 238 -4.51 16.46 22.08
N THR A 239 -5.00 15.73 23.09
CA THR A 239 -4.35 15.67 24.40
C THR A 239 -2.96 15.04 24.27
N THR A 240 -2.13 15.21 25.30
CA THR A 240 -0.79 14.60 25.33
C THR A 240 -0.86 13.07 25.19
N GLU A 241 -1.82 12.41 25.82
CA GLU A 241 -2.01 10.96 25.73
C GLU A 241 -2.48 10.53 24.34
N GLN A 242 -3.48 11.19 23.77
CA GLN A 242 -3.96 10.92 22.41
C GLN A 242 -2.84 11.09 21.37
N TYR A 243 -2.03 12.14 21.50
CA TYR A 243 -0.89 12.37 20.61
C TYR A 243 0.18 11.27 20.78
N ALA A 244 0.54 10.93 22.01
CA ALA A 244 1.52 9.87 22.28
C ALA A 244 1.04 8.51 21.74
N VAL A 245 -0.25 8.18 21.89
CA VAL A 245 -0.81 6.93 21.36
C VAL A 245 -0.83 6.97 19.82
N THR A 246 -1.46 7.98 19.21
CA THR A 246 -1.72 7.96 17.76
C THR A 246 -0.49 8.26 16.91
N GLN A 247 0.43 9.14 17.37
CA GLN A 247 1.57 9.63 16.58
C GLN A 247 2.92 9.04 17.02
N GLU A 248 3.02 8.52 18.24
CA GLU A 248 4.28 7.98 18.80
C GLU A 248 4.17 6.48 19.15
N SER A 249 3.11 5.79 18.69
CA SER A 249 2.83 4.37 18.94
C SER A 249 2.83 4.00 20.43
N GLY A 250 2.32 4.91 21.27
CA GLY A 250 2.15 4.69 22.70
C GLY A 250 0.98 3.76 23.03
N THR A 251 0.86 3.37 24.29
CA THR A 251 -0.24 2.55 24.78
C THR A 251 -0.77 3.15 26.09
N GLU A 252 -2.07 3.38 26.17
CA GLU A 252 -2.75 3.82 27.38
C GLU A 252 -2.88 2.71 28.44
N TYR A 253 -3.24 3.04 29.67
CA TYR A 253 -3.36 2.05 30.75
C TYR A 253 -4.61 1.16 30.60
N PRO A 254 -4.49 -0.17 30.84
CA PRO A 254 -5.64 -1.08 30.80
C PRO A 254 -6.64 -0.74 31.91
N TYR A 255 -7.93 -0.89 31.63
CA TYR A 255 -9.06 -0.62 32.53
C TYR A 255 -9.16 0.82 33.04
N GLN A 256 -8.32 1.73 32.59
CA GLN A 256 -8.31 3.14 32.96
C GLN A 256 -8.52 4.06 31.73
N ASN A 257 -9.08 3.52 30.66
CA ASN A 257 -9.38 4.20 29.40
C ASN A 257 -10.90 4.28 29.18
N GLU A 258 -11.32 5.15 28.28
CA GLU A 258 -12.71 5.57 28.16
C GLU A 258 -13.63 4.44 27.66
N PHE A 259 -13.17 3.64 26.68
CA PHE A 259 -14.05 2.74 25.94
C PHE A 259 -13.84 1.25 26.24
N TRP A 260 -13.02 0.84 27.20
CA TRP A 260 -12.79 -0.58 27.50
C TRP A 260 -14.08 -1.32 27.87
N ASN A 261 -15.00 -0.64 28.54
CA ASN A 261 -16.28 -1.17 28.99
C ASN A 261 -17.50 -0.36 28.43
N HIS A 262 -17.35 0.34 27.31
CA HIS A 262 -18.39 1.14 26.67
C HIS A 262 -19.08 0.35 25.56
N PHE A 263 -20.41 0.12 25.68
CA PHE A 263 -21.21 -0.69 24.74
C PHE A 263 -22.46 0.04 24.21
N ALA A 264 -22.47 1.37 24.21
CA ALA A 264 -23.52 2.14 23.56
C ALA A 264 -23.56 1.88 22.04
N LYS A 265 -24.74 1.91 21.43
CA LYS A 265 -24.91 1.76 19.98
C LYS A 265 -24.31 2.93 19.24
N GLY A 266 -23.40 2.69 18.32
CA GLY A 266 -22.71 3.71 17.54
C GLY A 266 -21.43 3.20 16.88
N ILE A 267 -20.63 4.10 16.31
CA ILE A 267 -19.36 3.79 15.65
C ILE A 267 -18.18 4.44 16.39
N TYR A 268 -17.00 3.87 16.19
CA TYR A 268 -15.73 4.40 16.67
C TYR A 268 -14.92 4.85 15.46
N VAL A 269 -14.52 6.12 15.45
CA VAL A 269 -13.78 6.76 14.36
C VAL A 269 -12.38 7.13 14.81
N ASP A 270 -11.42 7.25 13.87
CA ASP A 270 -10.08 7.78 14.16
C ASP A 270 -10.18 9.19 14.75
N ILE A 271 -9.60 9.41 15.91
CA ILE A 271 -9.65 10.72 16.59
C ILE A 271 -8.93 11.82 15.81
N VAL A 272 -8.01 11.46 14.92
CA VAL A 272 -7.22 12.40 14.10
C VAL A 272 -8.01 12.86 12.88
N THR A 273 -8.59 11.91 12.12
CA THR A 273 -9.21 12.17 10.82
C THR A 273 -10.73 12.12 10.85
N GLY A 274 -11.32 11.38 11.78
CA GLY A 274 -12.74 11.06 11.78
C GLY A 274 -13.09 9.83 10.92
N GLU A 275 -12.12 9.14 10.32
CA GLU A 275 -12.34 7.93 9.50
C GLU A 275 -13.07 6.86 10.32
N PRO A 276 -14.21 6.30 9.84
CA PRO A 276 -14.91 5.23 10.53
C PRO A 276 -14.07 3.96 10.57
N LEU A 277 -13.89 3.38 11.77
CA LEU A 277 -13.01 2.23 11.97
C LEU A 277 -13.74 1.00 12.49
N PHE A 278 -14.52 1.15 13.58
CA PHE A 278 -15.17 0.02 14.25
C PHE A 278 -16.63 0.33 14.60
N SER A 279 -17.44 -0.72 14.64
CA SER A 279 -18.84 -0.65 15.08
C SER A 279 -19.02 -1.23 16.48
N SER A 280 -19.99 -0.70 17.22
CA SER A 280 -20.41 -1.29 18.50
C SER A 280 -21.05 -2.68 18.33
N THR A 281 -21.48 -3.04 17.11
CA THR A 281 -22.01 -4.39 16.82
C THR A 281 -20.92 -5.46 16.81
N ASP A 282 -19.68 -5.06 16.52
CA ASP A 282 -18.50 -5.93 16.47
C ASP A 282 -17.65 -5.85 17.74
N LYS A 283 -18.08 -5.02 18.73
CA LYS A 283 -17.42 -4.89 20.03
C LYS A 283 -17.90 -5.98 21.00
N TYR A 284 -16.98 -6.58 21.75
CA TYR A 284 -17.29 -7.61 22.74
C TYR A 284 -16.54 -7.39 24.06
N GLU A 285 -17.03 -8.04 25.13
CA GLU A 285 -16.34 -8.03 26.43
C GLU A 285 -15.08 -8.89 26.36
N SER A 286 -13.93 -8.27 26.67
CA SER A 286 -12.64 -8.94 26.75
C SER A 286 -11.93 -8.60 28.04
N SER A 287 -11.18 -9.55 28.58
CA SER A 287 -10.34 -9.37 29.77
C SER A 287 -9.07 -8.56 29.51
N CYS A 288 -8.84 -8.04 28.29
CA CYS A 288 -7.61 -7.33 27.94
C CYS A 288 -7.48 -5.93 28.60
N GLY A 289 -8.60 -5.29 28.91
CA GLY A 289 -8.63 -3.97 29.54
C GLY A 289 -8.64 -2.78 28.56
N TRP A 290 -8.79 -3.04 27.27
CA TRP A 290 -8.98 -2.08 26.17
C TRP A 290 -10.22 -2.43 25.36
N PRO A 291 -10.76 -1.49 24.53
CA PRO A 291 -11.79 -1.82 23.54
C PRO A 291 -11.35 -3.00 22.67
N ALA A 292 -12.21 -4.02 22.56
CA ALA A 292 -11.97 -5.21 21.78
C ALA A 292 -13.05 -5.39 20.70
N PHE A 293 -12.64 -5.53 19.44
CA PHE A 293 -13.53 -5.70 18.29
C PHE A 293 -13.19 -6.99 17.54
N THR A 294 -14.19 -7.58 16.89
CA THR A 294 -14.02 -8.79 16.07
C THR A 294 -13.54 -8.49 14.66
N LYS A 295 -13.84 -7.29 14.15
CA LYS A 295 -13.45 -6.81 12.81
C LYS A 295 -13.61 -5.28 12.73
N PRO A 296 -12.97 -4.61 11.75
CA PRO A 296 -13.29 -3.23 11.38
C PRO A 296 -14.66 -3.16 10.65
N ILE A 297 -15.18 -1.93 10.43
CA ILE A 297 -16.36 -1.69 9.58
C ILE A 297 -16.08 -2.12 8.14
N GLU A 298 -14.95 -1.71 7.61
CA GLU A 298 -14.40 -2.14 6.33
C GLU A 298 -12.91 -2.48 6.48
N GLU A 299 -12.47 -3.63 5.95
CA GLU A 299 -11.07 -4.06 6.05
C GLU A 299 -10.10 -3.00 5.48
N PRO A 300 -10.40 -2.34 4.34
CA PRO A 300 -9.51 -1.31 3.80
C PRO A 300 -9.34 -0.06 4.67
N SER A 301 -10.17 0.20 5.68
CA SER A 301 -10.03 1.36 6.58
C SER A 301 -8.87 1.25 7.57
N ILE A 302 -8.26 0.07 7.67
CA ILE A 302 -7.11 -0.18 8.53
C ILE A 302 -5.91 -0.72 7.75
N VAL A 303 -4.74 -0.64 8.37
CA VAL A 303 -3.49 -1.25 7.88
C VAL A 303 -2.90 -2.10 8.98
N GLU A 304 -2.50 -3.31 8.65
CA GLU A 304 -1.82 -4.24 9.53
C GLU A 304 -0.34 -4.29 9.20
N ILE A 305 0.53 -4.06 10.20
CA ILE A 305 1.98 -3.96 10.02
C ILE A 305 2.67 -4.87 11.04
N GLU A 306 3.64 -5.67 10.61
CA GLU A 306 4.45 -6.47 11.55
C GLU A 306 5.16 -5.58 12.57
N ASP A 307 4.92 -5.86 13.86
CA ASP A 307 5.58 -5.19 14.99
C ASP A 307 6.47 -6.16 15.75
N ASN A 308 7.77 -6.04 15.52
CA ASN A 308 8.81 -6.82 16.20
C ASN A 308 9.47 -6.04 17.37
N SER A 309 8.86 -4.93 17.82
CA SER A 309 9.36 -4.11 18.92
C SER A 309 9.25 -4.84 20.26
N HIS A 310 9.99 -4.36 21.26
CA HIS A 310 9.98 -4.87 22.64
C HIS A 310 10.25 -6.39 22.79
N GLY A 311 10.82 -7.04 21.77
CA GLY A 311 11.07 -8.49 21.76
C GLY A 311 9.81 -9.35 21.62
N MET A 312 8.70 -8.78 21.19
CA MET A 312 7.44 -9.45 20.86
C MET A 312 7.26 -9.52 19.34
N GLN A 313 6.50 -10.50 18.88
CA GLN A 313 6.01 -10.58 17.50
C GLN A 313 4.51 -10.31 17.53
N ARG A 314 4.08 -9.21 16.98
CA ARG A 314 2.68 -8.76 16.95
C ARG A 314 2.37 -8.19 15.59
N VAL A 315 1.09 -7.90 15.36
CA VAL A 315 0.61 -7.14 14.20
C VAL A 315 -0.01 -5.83 14.73
N GLU A 316 0.64 -4.72 14.41
CA GLU A 316 0.17 -3.38 14.70
C GLU A 316 -0.98 -3.03 13.77
N VAL A 317 -2.02 -2.38 14.31
CA VAL A 317 -3.15 -1.85 13.54
C VAL A 317 -3.07 -0.33 13.51
N ARG A 318 -3.12 0.23 12.30
CA ARG A 318 -3.17 1.68 12.04
C ARG A 318 -4.40 2.05 11.23
N SER A 319 -4.92 3.28 11.38
CA SER A 319 -5.93 3.81 10.46
C SER A 319 -5.33 4.03 9.07
N ARG A 320 -6.11 3.80 8.01
CA ARG A 320 -5.63 3.92 6.64
C ARG A 320 -5.33 5.37 6.26
N ALA A 321 -6.30 6.27 6.43
CA ALA A 321 -6.15 7.66 6.05
C ALA A 321 -5.22 8.44 7.00
N GLY A 322 -5.37 8.26 8.31
CA GLY A 322 -4.62 9.00 9.33
C GLY A 322 -3.22 8.48 9.62
N ASN A 323 -2.94 7.21 9.31
CA ASN A 323 -1.77 6.48 9.80
C ASN A 323 -1.60 6.56 11.33
N SER A 324 -2.71 6.69 12.03
CA SER A 324 -2.74 6.71 13.49
C SER A 324 -2.48 5.32 14.04
N HIS A 325 -1.57 5.17 15.00
CA HIS A 325 -1.48 3.93 15.75
C HIS A 325 -2.79 3.70 16.52
N LEU A 326 -3.44 2.57 16.29
CA LEU A 326 -4.69 2.20 16.95
C LEU A 326 -4.46 1.19 18.08
N GLY A 327 -3.64 0.19 17.83
CA GLY A 327 -3.40 -0.93 18.72
C GLY A 327 -2.81 -2.11 17.99
N HIS A 328 -3.27 -3.33 18.33
CA HIS A 328 -2.78 -4.56 17.73
C HIS A 328 -3.92 -5.53 17.48
N VAL A 329 -3.76 -6.38 16.47
CA VAL A 329 -4.65 -7.52 16.21
C VAL A 329 -4.00 -8.81 16.71
N PHE A 330 -4.85 -9.70 17.23
CA PHE A 330 -4.45 -11.01 17.78
C PHE A 330 -5.37 -12.09 17.20
N GLU A 331 -4.78 -13.15 16.69
CA GLU A 331 -5.46 -14.35 16.24
C GLU A 331 -5.60 -15.39 17.36
N ASN A 332 -6.54 -16.33 17.18
CA ASN A 332 -6.81 -17.43 18.10
C ASN A 332 -7.17 -16.98 19.55
N ASP A 333 -7.84 -15.82 19.66
CA ASP A 333 -8.33 -15.34 20.95
C ASP A 333 -9.57 -16.14 21.37
N PRO A 334 -9.51 -16.87 22.52
CA PRO A 334 -10.64 -17.70 22.96
C PRO A 334 -11.84 -16.89 23.49
N GLU A 335 -11.66 -15.59 23.80
CA GLU A 335 -12.76 -14.71 24.24
C GLU A 335 -13.50 -14.11 23.04
N SER A 336 -12.87 -14.09 21.85
CA SER A 336 -13.49 -13.52 20.64
C SER A 336 -14.48 -14.48 19.99
N PRO A 337 -15.65 -13.99 19.56
CA PRO A 337 -16.64 -14.78 18.84
C PRO A 337 -16.13 -15.44 17.56
N ASN A 338 -15.18 -14.84 16.86
CA ASN A 338 -14.59 -15.34 15.60
C ASN A 338 -13.12 -15.73 15.72
N GLY A 339 -12.54 -15.66 16.93
CA GLY A 339 -11.13 -15.96 17.18
C GLY A 339 -10.16 -14.81 16.89
N VAL A 340 -10.64 -13.67 16.38
CA VAL A 340 -9.81 -12.48 16.08
C VAL A 340 -10.13 -11.36 17.08
N ARG A 341 -9.13 -10.72 17.61
CA ARG A 341 -9.26 -9.57 18.51
C ARG A 341 -8.46 -8.37 18.03
N TYR A 342 -9.16 -7.33 17.62
CA TYR A 342 -8.61 -6.00 17.49
C TYR A 342 -8.62 -5.33 18.85
N CYS A 343 -7.45 -5.23 19.50
CA CYS A 343 -7.26 -4.62 20.81
C CYS A 343 -6.80 -3.18 20.62
N ILE A 344 -7.72 -2.22 20.76
CA ILE A 344 -7.57 -0.85 20.30
C ILE A 344 -7.49 0.11 21.47
N ASN A 345 -6.61 1.12 21.42
CA ASN A 345 -6.53 2.17 22.41
C ASN A 345 -7.75 3.10 22.34
N SER A 346 -8.41 3.38 23.43
CA SER A 346 -9.49 4.38 23.50
C SER A 346 -9.00 5.75 23.08
N ALA A 347 -7.76 6.11 23.44
CA ALA A 347 -7.15 7.38 23.12
C ALA A 347 -6.96 7.62 21.60
N SER A 348 -7.00 6.56 20.77
CA SER A 348 -6.99 6.68 19.31
C SER A 348 -8.37 6.84 18.69
N LEU A 349 -9.43 6.73 19.47
CA LEU A 349 -10.82 6.68 19.01
C LEU A 349 -11.63 7.87 19.49
N ARG A 350 -12.64 8.25 18.70
CA ARG A 350 -13.78 9.05 19.09
C ARG A 350 -15.06 8.23 18.87
N PHE A 351 -15.94 8.20 19.85
CA PHE A 351 -17.21 7.51 19.72
C PHE A 351 -18.29 8.45 19.16
N ILE A 352 -19.06 7.97 18.17
CA ILE A 352 -20.22 8.65 17.60
C ILE A 352 -21.45 7.83 17.97
N PRO A 353 -22.34 8.36 18.85
CA PRO A 353 -23.60 7.70 19.17
C PRO A 353 -24.48 7.52 17.93
N TYR A 354 -25.24 6.41 17.87
CA TYR A 354 -26.12 6.12 16.74
C TYR A 354 -27.08 7.28 16.40
N ASP A 355 -27.64 7.92 17.42
CA ASP A 355 -28.58 9.03 17.26
C ASP A 355 -27.93 10.30 16.71
N GLU A 356 -26.60 10.41 16.76
CA GLU A 356 -25.82 11.55 16.30
C GLU A 356 -25.17 11.30 14.93
N MET A 357 -25.16 10.04 14.44
CA MET A 357 -24.47 9.66 13.21
C MET A 357 -24.92 10.47 11.99
N GLU A 358 -26.21 10.69 11.82
CA GLU A 358 -26.75 11.50 10.72
C GLU A 358 -26.24 12.95 10.78
N ALA A 359 -26.25 13.56 11.97
CA ALA A 359 -25.83 14.93 12.18
C ALA A 359 -24.30 15.13 12.05
N GLU A 360 -23.52 14.09 12.38
CA GLU A 360 -22.07 14.08 12.29
C GLU A 360 -21.56 13.65 10.90
N GLY A 361 -22.45 13.38 9.93
CA GLY A 361 -22.09 13.01 8.56
C GLY A 361 -21.87 11.51 8.30
N TYR A 362 -22.18 10.64 9.27
CA TYR A 362 -22.03 9.19 9.16
C TYR A 362 -23.34 8.46 8.89
N GLY A 363 -24.39 9.17 8.44
CA GLY A 363 -25.72 8.59 8.15
C GLY A 363 -25.68 7.45 7.14
N TYR A 364 -24.74 7.47 6.20
CA TYR A 364 -24.53 6.42 5.19
C TYR A 364 -24.09 5.06 5.77
N LEU A 365 -23.69 5.00 7.05
CA LEU A 365 -23.31 3.77 7.76
C LEU A 365 -24.39 3.25 8.71
N MET A 366 -25.57 3.89 8.80
CA MET A 366 -26.58 3.50 9.79
C MET A 366 -27.19 2.11 9.57
N ASP A 367 -27.19 1.62 8.34
CA ASP A 367 -27.67 0.28 7.96
C ASP A 367 -26.84 -0.88 8.53
N ILE A 368 -25.58 -0.64 8.96
CA ILE A 368 -24.77 -1.67 9.65
C ILE A 368 -25.38 -2.13 10.98
N PHE A 369 -26.38 -1.42 11.48
CA PHE A 369 -27.09 -1.70 12.73
C PHE A 369 -28.48 -2.36 12.51
N GLU A 370 -28.89 -2.60 11.27
CA GLU A 370 -30.14 -3.26 10.91
C GLU A 370 -29.96 -4.78 10.83
#